data_61f6f1d165e7daf1beadcfab277eac58
#
_entry.id   61f6f1d165e7daf1beadcfab277eac58
#
_cell.length_a   1.000
_cell.length_b   1.000
_cell.length_c   1.000
_cell.angle_alpha   90.00
_cell.angle_beta   90.00
_cell.angle_gamma   90.00
#
_symmetry.space_group_name_H-M   'P 1'
#
loop_
_entity.id
_entity.type
_entity.pdbx_description
1 polymer ?
#
loop_
_entity_poly.entity_id
_entity_poly.type
_entity_poly.pdbx_seq_one_letter_code
_entity_poly.pdbx_strand_id
1 'polypeptide(L)'
;ATDSRGNELTLTGQDGRFEFIMPASDVTVNAYFTAFEDAERLPFTDVSKADWFYDAVKYVYDNNIMSGTSGDLFSPDLQTTRGMIVTILYRLEGQPKASGILFSDVEQSMYYADAVTWAAANGVVSGYGNGEFGPDDMITREQLVSVLYRYAANKGIDVSGRADIKQFSDAYSVSGYAVEAMEWAYACGLISGMQDGT
;
A
#
# COMPACT_ATOMS: atom_id res chain seq x y z
N ALA A 1 -17.95 -17.68 32.57
CA ALA A 1 -19.08 -17.86 33.47
C ALA A 1 -18.73 -18.89 34.54
N THR A 2 -19.29 -18.76 35.73
CA THR A 2 -19.09 -19.70 36.83
C THR A 2 -20.43 -20.09 37.43
N ASP A 3 -20.55 -21.34 37.90
CA ASP A 3 -21.70 -21.78 38.65
C ASP A 3 -21.65 -21.33 40.14
N SER A 4 -22.74 -21.55 40.89
CA SER A 4 -22.81 -21.18 42.32
C SER A 4 -21.82 -21.91 43.23
N ARG A 5 -21.11 -22.91 42.73
CA ARG A 5 -20.05 -23.68 43.41
C ARG A 5 -18.66 -23.21 43.04
N GLY A 6 -18.56 -22.21 42.13
CA GLY A 6 -17.30 -21.66 41.66
C GLY A 6 -16.65 -22.44 40.49
N ASN A 7 -17.34 -23.41 39.89
CA ASN A 7 -16.82 -24.14 38.75
C ASN A 7 -16.94 -23.25 37.50
N GLU A 8 -15.88 -23.25 36.68
CA GLU A 8 -15.88 -22.57 35.38
C GLU A 8 -16.74 -23.34 34.37
N LEU A 9 -17.58 -22.61 33.64
CA LEU A 9 -18.37 -23.15 32.54
C LEU A 9 -17.66 -22.90 31.23
N THR A 10 -17.55 -23.95 30.43
CA THR A 10 -16.97 -23.81 29.09
C THR A 10 -17.90 -22.98 28.20
N LEU A 11 -17.39 -21.89 27.69
CA LEU A 11 -18.05 -21.06 26.69
C LEU A 11 -17.62 -21.51 25.30
N THR A 12 -18.59 -21.75 24.42
CA THR A 12 -18.34 -22.02 22.99
C THR A 12 -19.03 -20.93 22.19
N GLY A 13 -18.34 -20.40 21.17
CA GLY A 13 -18.94 -19.36 20.32
C GLY A 13 -17.92 -18.66 19.45
N GLN A 14 -18.43 -17.88 18.49
CA GLN A 14 -17.68 -17.03 17.58
C GLN A 14 -18.54 -15.81 17.22
N ASP A 15 -17.95 -14.80 16.61
CA ASP A 15 -18.65 -13.60 16.12
C ASP A 15 -19.46 -12.86 17.20
N GLY A 16 -18.92 -12.81 18.43
CA GLY A 16 -19.54 -12.08 19.54
C GLY A 16 -20.73 -12.80 20.20
N ARG A 17 -21.07 -14.01 19.77
CA ARG A 17 -22.10 -14.84 20.35
C ARG A 17 -21.48 -16.03 21.07
N PHE A 18 -21.81 -16.20 22.37
CA PHE A 18 -21.27 -17.26 23.21
C PHE A 18 -22.44 -18.07 23.79
N GLU A 19 -22.28 -19.38 23.83
CA GLU A 19 -23.22 -20.33 24.35
C GLU A 19 -22.59 -21.21 25.43
N PHE A 20 -23.34 -21.61 26.41
CA PHE A 20 -22.93 -22.58 27.42
C PHE A 20 -24.13 -23.42 27.85
N ILE A 21 -23.86 -24.61 28.38
CA ILE A 21 -24.92 -25.47 28.93
C ILE A 21 -25.21 -25.00 30.34
N MET A 22 -26.49 -24.63 30.61
CA MET A 22 -26.94 -24.23 31.92
C MET A 22 -26.90 -25.44 32.89
N PRO A 23 -26.13 -25.38 33.98
CA PRO A 23 -26.21 -26.35 35.04
C PRO A 23 -27.52 -26.18 35.83
N ALA A 24 -27.88 -27.20 36.67
CA ALA A 24 -29.04 -27.13 37.57
C ALA A 24 -28.72 -26.27 38.84
N SER A 25 -28.00 -25.17 38.67
CA SER A 25 -27.63 -24.25 39.75
C SER A 25 -27.55 -22.82 39.21
N ASP A 26 -27.54 -21.83 40.09
CA ASP A 26 -27.36 -20.44 39.70
C ASP A 26 -26.01 -20.22 38.99
N VAL A 27 -26.03 -19.41 37.96
CA VAL A 27 -24.86 -19.07 37.16
C VAL A 27 -24.60 -17.57 37.19
N THR A 28 -23.34 -17.18 37.46
CA THR A 28 -22.91 -15.81 37.35
C THR A 28 -22.10 -15.64 36.06
N VAL A 29 -22.53 -14.74 35.20
CA VAL A 29 -21.81 -14.35 34.00
C VAL A 29 -21.19 -12.97 34.20
N ASN A 30 -19.87 -12.89 34.24
CA ASN A 30 -19.13 -11.63 34.24
C ASN A 30 -18.59 -11.39 32.83
N ALA A 31 -19.09 -10.35 32.19
CA ALA A 31 -18.53 -9.89 30.89
C ALA A 31 -17.62 -8.70 31.15
N TYR A 32 -16.37 -8.83 30.75
CA TYR A 32 -15.41 -7.74 30.76
C TYR A 32 -15.27 -7.24 29.32
N PHE A 33 -15.63 -6.00 29.11
CA PHE A 33 -15.43 -5.33 27.84
C PHE A 33 -14.15 -4.49 27.95
N THR A 34 -13.11 -4.87 27.26
CA THR A 34 -12.01 -3.94 26.97
C THR A 34 -12.46 -3.02 25.85
N ALA A 35 -12.26 -1.72 26.03
CA ALA A 35 -12.58 -0.76 24.99
C ALA A 35 -11.86 -1.16 23.69
N PHE A 36 -12.62 -1.16 22.59
CA PHE A 36 -12.16 -1.56 21.25
C PHE A 36 -11.14 -0.54 20.66
N GLU A 37 -10.56 0.32 21.51
CA GLU A 37 -9.61 1.36 21.09
C GLU A 37 -8.32 0.80 20.48
N ASP A 38 -7.95 -0.45 20.81
CA ASP A 38 -6.71 -1.05 20.29
C ASP A 38 -6.86 -1.67 18.91
N ALA A 39 -8.09 -2.03 18.49
CA ALA A 39 -8.32 -2.61 17.15
C ALA A 39 -8.23 -1.56 16.02
N GLU A 40 -8.31 -0.27 16.34
CA GLU A 40 -8.16 0.83 15.39
C GLU A 40 -6.75 1.42 15.34
N ARG A 41 -5.85 0.97 16.21
CA ARG A 41 -4.52 1.53 16.30
C ARG A 41 -3.57 0.85 15.34
N LEU A 42 -2.89 1.66 14.52
CA LEU A 42 -1.77 1.18 13.73
C LEU A 42 -0.64 0.67 14.65
N PRO A 43 0.09 -0.39 14.25
CA PRO A 43 1.20 -0.91 15.07
C PRO A 43 2.43 0.00 15.08
N PHE A 44 2.42 1.06 14.26
CA PHE A 44 3.58 1.90 14.01
C PHE A 44 3.76 2.97 15.09
N THR A 45 4.98 3.10 15.58
CA THR A 45 5.35 4.09 16.60
C THR A 45 5.66 5.47 16.02
N ASP A 46 5.93 5.51 14.71
CA ASP A 46 6.26 6.71 13.93
C ASP A 46 5.06 7.28 13.15
N VAL A 47 3.83 6.80 13.44
CA VAL A 47 2.59 7.29 12.84
C VAL A 47 1.59 7.66 13.94
N SER A 48 1.23 8.92 14.00
CA SER A 48 0.28 9.47 14.98
C SER A 48 -1.06 9.76 14.31
N LYS A 49 -2.16 9.64 15.09
CA LYS A 49 -3.51 10.07 14.62
C LYS A 49 -3.57 11.55 14.21
N ALA A 50 -2.62 12.37 14.66
CA ALA A 50 -2.54 13.79 14.31
C ALA A 50 -1.84 14.05 12.96
N ASP A 51 -1.17 13.05 12.39
CA ASP A 51 -0.45 13.20 11.14
C ASP A 51 -1.44 13.28 9.96
N TRP A 52 -1.17 14.19 9.03
CA TRP A 52 -2.03 14.41 7.88
C TRP A 52 -2.17 13.17 6.97
N PHE A 53 -1.21 12.26 7.04
CA PHE A 53 -1.18 11.01 6.27
C PHE A 53 -1.76 9.80 7.03
N TYR A 54 -2.23 9.97 8.28
CA TYR A 54 -2.70 8.85 9.12
C TYR A 54 -3.75 7.97 8.44
N ASP A 55 -4.78 8.58 7.87
CA ASP A 55 -5.88 7.85 7.23
C ASP A 55 -5.40 7.08 5.99
N ALA A 56 -4.45 7.65 5.24
CA ALA A 56 -3.84 6.98 4.09
C ALA A 56 -3.01 5.76 4.54
N VAL A 57 -2.19 5.91 5.59
CA VAL A 57 -1.41 4.81 6.16
C VAL A 57 -2.33 3.72 6.70
N LYS A 58 -3.39 4.10 7.41
CA LYS A 58 -4.38 3.16 7.93
C LYS A 58 -5.02 2.37 6.78
N TYR A 59 -5.46 3.06 5.72
CA TYR A 59 -6.06 2.40 4.57
C TYR A 59 -5.11 1.38 3.92
N VAL A 60 -3.87 1.75 3.64
CA VAL A 60 -2.92 0.85 2.96
C VAL A 60 -2.48 -0.31 3.85
N TYR A 61 -2.44 -0.11 5.17
CA TYR A 61 -2.15 -1.16 6.14
C TYR A 61 -3.32 -2.15 6.27
N ASP A 62 -4.54 -1.67 6.51
CA ASP A 62 -5.73 -2.49 6.69
C ASP A 62 -6.05 -3.34 5.44
N ASN A 63 -5.70 -2.84 4.26
CA ASN A 63 -5.87 -3.55 2.99
C ASN A 63 -4.65 -4.39 2.56
N ASN A 64 -3.64 -4.56 3.43
CA ASN A 64 -2.41 -5.31 3.15
C ASN A 64 -1.62 -4.81 1.94
N ILE A 65 -1.78 -3.55 1.55
CA ILE A 65 -1.06 -2.92 0.45
C ILE A 65 0.35 -2.53 0.91
N MET A 66 0.46 -1.96 2.12
CA MET A 66 1.74 -1.61 2.76
C MET A 66 1.77 -2.12 4.20
N SER A 67 2.91 -2.63 4.64
CA SER A 67 3.11 -3.20 5.97
C SER A 67 4.17 -2.48 6.81
N GLY A 68 4.63 -1.32 6.34
CA GLY A 68 5.75 -0.61 6.95
C GLY A 68 7.12 -1.19 6.55
N THR A 69 8.17 -0.63 7.13
CA THR A 69 9.57 -1.04 6.89
C THR A 69 10.09 -2.00 7.98
N SER A 70 9.41 -2.02 9.13
CA SER A 70 9.62 -3.01 10.20
C SER A 70 8.29 -3.30 10.90
N GLY A 71 8.31 -4.16 11.94
CA GLY A 71 7.10 -4.52 12.68
C GLY A 71 6.43 -3.35 13.41
N ASP A 72 7.18 -2.30 13.72
CA ASP A 72 6.75 -1.16 14.52
C ASP A 72 7.01 0.21 13.87
N LEU A 73 7.51 0.23 12.61
CA LEU A 73 7.80 1.46 11.86
C LEU A 73 7.17 1.41 10.46
N PHE A 74 6.48 2.47 10.11
CA PHE A 74 5.99 2.72 8.75
C PHE A 74 7.03 3.41 7.89
N SER A 75 7.81 4.30 8.49
CA SER A 75 8.85 5.15 7.89
C SER A 75 8.31 6.12 6.84
N PRO A 76 7.39 7.03 7.20
CA PRO A 76 6.72 7.92 6.25
C PRO A 76 7.68 8.87 5.52
N ASP A 77 8.82 9.19 6.12
CA ASP A 77 9.83 10.09 5.54
C ASP A 77 10.90 9.34 4.71
N LEU A 78 10.81 8.01 4.63
CA LEU A 78 11.75 7.23 3.82
C LEU A 78 11.48 7.44 2.34
N GLN A 79 12.53 7.70 1.58
CA GLN A 79 12.42 7.77 0.12
C GLN A 79 11.99 6.42 -0.44
N THR A 80 11.05 6.46 -1.36
CA THR A 80 10.47 5.26 -1.98
C THR A 80 11.35 4.78 -3.13
N THR A 81 11.61 3.47 -3.17
CA THR A 81 12.33 2.84 -4.28
C THR A 81 11.40 2.37 -5.40
N ARG A 82 11.96 2.10 -6.57
CA ARG A 82 11.23 1.54 -7.72
C ARG A 82 10.63 0.18 -7.38
N GLY A 83 11.37 -0.67 -6.65
CA GLY A 83 10.90 -1.97 -6.16
C GLY A 83 9.71 -1.85 -5.21
N MET A 84 9.70 -0.85 -4.33
CA MET A 84 8.56 -0.58 -3.43
C MET A 84 7.30 -0.25 -4.21
N ILE A 85 7.37 0.64 -5.20
CA ILE A 85 6.19 1.06 -5.98
C ILE A 85 5.57 -0.13 -6.72
N VAL A 86 6.36 -0.94 -7.40
CA VAL A 86 5.80 -2.11 -8.11
C VAL A 86 5.21 -3.14 -7.15
N THR A 87 5.80 -3.27 -5.95
CA THR A 87 5.27 -4.15 -4.90
C THR A 87 3.91 -3.68 -4.38
N ILE A 88 3.73 -2.38 -4.20
CA ILE A 88 2.45 -1.77 -3.82
C ILE A 88 1.38 -2.09 -4.87
N LEU A 89 1.66 -1.84 -6.15
CA LEU A 89 0.73 -2.10 -7.24
C LEU A 89 0.42 -3.60 -7.39
N TYR A 90 1.42 -4.45 -7.24
CA TYR A 90 1.27 -5.90 -7.28
C TYR A 90 0.36 -6.43 -6.16
N ARG A 91 0.50 -5.91 -4.94
CA ARG A 91 -0.37 -6.24 -3.80
C ARG A 91 -1.80 -5.73 -4.02
N LEU A 92 -1.95 -4.53 -4.58
CA LEU A 92 -3.25 -3.96 -4.93
C LEU A 92 -4.01 -4.85 -5.93
N GLU A 93 -3.30 -5.55 -6.81
CA GLU A 93 -3.84 -6.53 -7.77
C GLU A 93 -4.06 -7.93 -7.17
N GLY A 94 -3.84 -8.13 -5.88
CA GLY A 94 -3.99 -9.43 -5.23
C GLY A 94 -2.87 -10.42 -5.55
N GLN A 95 -1.70 -9.93 -5.91
CA GLN A 95 -0.47 -10.72 -6.14
C GLN A 95 -0.64 -11.81 -7.21
N PRO A 96 -1.06 -11.47 -8.43
CA PRO A 96 -1.31 -12.45 -9.49
C PRO A 96 -0.02 -13.14 -9.91
N LYS A 97 -0.10 -14.44 -10.21
CA LYS A 97 1.06 -15.16 -10.75
C LYS A 97 1.50 -14.55 -12.08
N ALA A 98 2.79 -14.30 -12.19
CA ALA A 98 3.39 -13.80 -13.41
C ALA A 98 4.63 -14.60 -13.76
N SER A 99 4.95 -14.65 -15.05
CA SER A 99 6.19 -15.18 -15.59
C SER A 99 6.61 -14.29 -16.74
N GLY A 100 7.88 -14.16 -16.99
CA GLY A 100 8.33 -13.34 -18.11
C GLY A 100 9.72 -12.75 -17.92
N ILE A 101 9.85 -11.46 -18.14
CA ILE A 101 11.13 -10.76 -18.20
C ILE A 101 11.85 -10.84 -16.86
N LEU A 102 13.07 -11.35 -16.90
CA LEU A 102 13.99 -11.34 -15.77
C LEU A 102 15.02 -10.24 -15.99
N PHE A 103 15.18 -9.40 -14.98
CA PHE A 103 16.23 -8.40 -14.95
C PHE A 103 17.44 -8.96 -14.19
N SER A 104 18.65 -8.59 -14.63
CA SER A 104 19.90 -9.14 -14.09
C SER A 104 20.18 -8.71 -12.64
N ASP A 105 19.58 -7.61 -12.22
CA ASP A 105 19.68 -7.00 -10.89
C ASP A 105 18.48 -7.32 -9.98
N VAL A 106 17.60 -8.26 -10.38
CA VAL A 106 16.43 -8.69 -9.60
C VAL A 106 16.62 -10.13 -9.17
N GLU A 107 17.09 -10.32 -7.93
CA GLU A 107 17.22 -11.66 -7.34
C GLU A 107 15.87 -12.23 -6.97
N GLN A 108 15.63 -13.51 -7.29
CA GLN A 108 14.35 -14.20 -7.05
C GLN A 108 13.96 -14.31 -5.57
N SER A 109 14.93 -14.21 -4.66
CA SER A 109 14.71 -14.24 -3.22
C SER A 109 14.18 -12.91 -2.64
N MET A 110 14.25 -11.84 -3.40
CA MET A 110 13.86 -10.51 -2.93
C MET A 110 12.34 -10.32 -2.94
N TYR A 111 11.83 -9.57 -1.97
CA TYR A 111 10.40 -9.33 -1.76
C TYR A 111 9.68 -8.72 -2.97
N TYR A 112 10.41 -8.00 -3.82
CA TYR A 112 9.89 -7.34 -5.00
C TYR A 112 9.99 -8.18 -6.28
N ALA A 113 10.62 -9.37 -6.26
CA ALA A 113 10.93 -10.12 -7.47
C ALA A 113 9.70 -10.47 -8.31
N ASP A 114 8.67 -11.04 -7.68
CA ASP A 114 7.41 -11.37 -8.34
C ASP A 114 6.68 -10.11 -8.83
N ALA A 115 6.73 -9.04 -8.04
CA ALA A 115 6.11 -7.76 -8.38
C ALA A 115 6.76 -7.12 -9.62
N VAL A 116 8.09 -7.12 -9.70
CA VAL A 116 8.84 -6.61 -10.86
C VAL A 116 8.52 -7.45 -12.10
N THR A 117 8.53 -8.78 -11.96
CA THR A 117 8.16 -9.69 -13.06
C THR A 117 6.75 -9.42 -13.56
N TRP A 118 5.79 -9.28 -12.66
CA TRP A 118 4.40 -8.95 -13.01
C TRP A 118 4.28 -7.59 -13.69
N ALA A 119 4.89 -6.55 -13.12
CA ALA A 119 4.79 -5.20 -13.64
C ALA A 119 5.42 -5.08 -15.05
N ALA A 120 6.53 -5.77 -15.29
CA ALA A 120 7.18 -5.81 -16.60
C ALA A 120 6.35 -6.60 -17.63
N ALA A 121 5.81 -7.78 -17.25
CA ALA A 121 4.98 -8.60 -18.12
C ALA A 121 3.69 -7.88 -18.55
N ASN A 122 3.17 -6.99 -17.71
CA ASN A 122 1.98 -6.18 -18.00
C ASN A 122 2.30 -4.79 -18.58
N GLY A 123 3.57 -4.49 -18.90
CA GLY A 123 3.96 -3.20 -19.47
C GLY A 123 3.79 -2.00 -18.52
N VAL A 124 3.58 -2.23 -17.22
CA VAL A 124 3.48 -1.19 -16.19
C VAL A 124 4.82 -0.52 -15.98
N VAL A 125 5.90 -1.32 -16.04
CA VAL A 125 7.28 -0.83 -15.97
C VAL A 125 8.13 -1.36 -17.12
N SER A 126 9.23 -0.68 -17.37
CA SER A 126 10.35 -1.16 -18.18
C SER A 126 11.65 -0.98 -17.39
N GLY A 127 12.66 -1.77 -17.72
CA GLY A 127 14.02 -1.55 -17.20
C GLY A 127 14.70 -0.37 -17.88
N TYR A 128 15.96 -0.18 -17.56
CA TYR A 128 16.80 0.89 -18.11
C TYR A 128 17.31 0.63 -19.54
N GLY A 129 16.94 -0.49 -20.14
CA GLY A 129 17.36 -0.85 -21.51
C GLY A 129 18.68 -1.64 -21.58
N ASN A 130 19.39 -1.78 -20.45
CA ASN A 130 20.62 -2.55 -20.30
C ASN A 130 20.42 -3.94 -19.69
N GLY A 131 19.16 -4.36 -19.48
CA GLY A 131 18.81 -5.60 -18.80
C GLY A 131 18.62 -5.46 -17.29
N GLU A 132 18.70 -4.26 -16.76
CA GLU A 132 18.49 -3.94 -15.34
C GLU A 132 17.18 -3.19 -15.10
N PHE A 133 16.60 -3.35 -13.92
CA PHE A 133 15.38 -2.67 -13.46
C PHE A 133 15.68 -1.52 -12.50
N GLY A 134 16.71 -1.64 -11.67
CA GLY A 134 17.04 -0.71 -10.58
C GLY A 134 16.02 -0.78 -9.43
N PRO A 135 15.78 -1.96 -8.79
CA PRO A 135 14.76 -2.09 -7.77
C PRO A 135 15.01 -1.24 -6.54
N ASP A 136 16.27 -1.03 -6.19
CA ASP A 136 16.70 -0.26 -5.01
C ASP A 136 16.95 1.23 -5.31
N ASP A 137 16.84 1.63 -6.58
CA ASP A 137 16.97 3.03 -6.95
C ASP A 137 15.76 3.84 -6.47
N MET A 138 16.04 5.04 -5.96
CA MET A 138 14.99 5.98 -5.55
C MET A 138 14.18 6.41 -6.77
N ILE A 139 12.85 6.29 -6.68
CA ILE A 139 11.98 6.67 -7.79
C ILE A 139 11.83 8.19 -7.87
N THR A 140 12.00 8.75 -9.07
CA THR A 140 11.70 10.18 -9.30
C THR A 140 10.20 10.41 -9.48
N ARG A 141 9.73 11.67 -9.33
CA ARG A 141 8.32 12.03 -9.56
C ARG A 141 7.86 11.63 -10.96
N GLU A 142 8.64 11.95 -11.99
CA GLU A 142 8.31 11.62 -13.38
C GLU A 142 8.25 10.11 -13.63
N GLN A 143 9.14 9.34 -13.00
CA GLN A 143 9.11 7.87 -13.07
C GLN A 143 7.87 7.30 -12.38
N LEU A 144 7.56 7.77 -11.17
CA LEU A 144 6.37 7.35 -10.43
C LEU A 144 5.10 7.60 -11.24
N VAL A 145 4.95 8.83 -11.76
CA VAL A 145 3.75 9.18 -12.57
C VAL A 145 3.66 8.34 -13.84
N SER A 146 4.81 8.06 -14.48
CA SER A 146 4.84 7.21 -15.68
C SER A 146 4.41 5.77 -15.38
N VAL A 147 4.78 5.23 -14.21
CA VAL A 147 4.32 3.91 -13.73
C VAL A 147 2.82 3.93 -13.48
N LEU A 148 2.32 4.94 -12.77
CA LEU A 148 0.88 5.08 -12.46
C LEU A 148 0.05 5.29 -13.74
N TYR A 149 0.52 6.07 -14.69
CA TYR A 149 -0.13 6.29 -15.98
C TYR A 149 -0.30 4.99 -16.76
N ARG A 150 0.77 4.19 -16.88
CA ARG A 150 0.73 2.90 -17.56
C ARG A 150 -0.15 1.90 -16.83
N TYR A 151 -0.09 1.90 -15.50
CA TYR A 151 -0.96 1.06 -14.67
C TYR A 151 -2.44 1.43 -14.88
N ALA A 152 -2.80 2.71 -14.83
CA ALA A 152 -4.15 3.20 -15.07
C ALA A 152 -4.66 2.81 -16.47
N ALA A 153 -3.84 2.99 -17.51
CA ALA A 153 -4.17 2.58 -18.88
C ALA A 153 -4.41 1.07 -18.97
N ASN A 154 -3.59 0.25 -18.32
CA ASN A 154 -3.77 -1.20 -18.25
C ASN A 154 -5.08 -1.61 -17.60
N LYS A 155 -5.54 -0.85 -16.61
CA LYS A 155 -6.83 -1.06 -15.93
C LYS A 155 -8.03 -0.54 -16.74
N GLY A 156 -7.81 0.04 -17.92
CA GLY A 156 -8.85 0.65 -18.73
C GLY A 156 -9.39 1.96 -18.16
N ILE A 157 -8.66 2.57 -17.23
CA ILE A 157 -8.98 3.91 -16.73
C ILE A 157 -8.66 4.92 -17.83
N ASP A 158 -9.52 5.92 -18.00
CA ASP A 158 -9.29 6.97 -18.97
C ASP A 158 -8.05 7.80 -18.59
N VAL A 159 -7.05 7.74 -19.42
CA VAL A 159 -5.78 8.47 -19.28
C VAL A 159 -5.63 9.57 -20.34
N SER A 160 -6.72 9.99 -21.00
CA SER A 160 -6.71 11.01 -22.06
C SER A 160 -6.62 12.44 -21.54
N GLY A 161 -6.94 12.67 -20.26
CA GLY A 161 -6.86 14.00 -19.64
C GLY A 161 -5.48 14.62 -19.79
N ARG A 162 -5.41 15.90 -20.11
CA ARG A 162 -4.16 16.68 -20.22
C ARG A 162 -4.34 18.05 -19.58
N ALA A 163 -3.34 18.46 -18.83
CA ALA A 163 -3.22 19.83 -18.33
C ALA A 163 -1.84 20.39 -18.69
N ASP A 164 -1.80 21.68 -18.93
CA ASP A 164 -0.54 22.34 -19.31
C ASP A 164 0.41 22.41 -18.12
N ILE A 165 1.52 21.68 -18.20
CA ILE A 165 2.60 21.68 -17.20
C ILE A 165 3.64 22.77 -17.47
N LYS A 166 3.60 23.47 -18.62
CA LYS A 166 4.58 24.53 -18.98
C LYS A 166 4.52 25.73 -18.07
N GLN A 167 3.46 25.86 -17.27
CA GLN A 167 3.36 26.89 -16.25
C GLN A 167 4.37 26.72 -15.10
N PHE A 168 4.94 25.53 -14.94
CA PHE A 168 5.97 25.25 -13.93
C PHE A 168 7.36 25.60 -14.44
N SER A 169 8.16 26.22 -13.57
CA SER A 169 9.49 26.72 -13.92
C SER A 169 10.48 25.64 -14.33
N ASP A 170 10.26 24.41 -13.84
CA ASP A 170 11.08 23.21 -14.09
C ASP A 170 10.52 22.27 -15.17
N ALA A 171 9.42 22.64 -15.82
CA ALA A 171 8.75 21.79 -16.83
C ALA A 171 9.69 21.33 -17.96
N TYR A 172 10.71 22.14 -18.27
CA TYR A 172 11.72 21.80 -19.29
C TYR A 172 12.64 20.64 -18.87
N SER A 173 12.69 20.32 -17.57
CA SER A 173 13.48 19.21 -17.01
C SER A 173 12.78 17.87 -17.13
N VAL A 174 11.47 17.87 -17.42
CA VAL A 174 10.70 16.63 -17.58
C VAL A 174 11.19 15.86 -18.80
N SER A 175 11.54 14.60 -18.58
CA SER A 175 11.99 13.73 -19.67
C SER A 175 10.89 13.50 -20.70
N GLY A 176 11.25 13.45 -21.99
CA GLY A 176 10.26 13.31 -23.08
C GLY A 176 9.31 12.12 -22.93
N TYR A 177 9.78 11.01 -22.31
CA TYR A 177 8.94 9.83 -22.07
C TYR A 177 7.86 10.05 -21.01
N ALA A 178 8.03 11.04 -20.14
CA ALA A 178 7.17 11.29 -18.99
C ALA A 178 6.17 12.44 -19.20
N VAL A 179 6.33 13.23 -20.27
CA VAL A 179 5.49 14.43 -20.50
C VAL A 179 4.01 14.11 -20.45
N GLU A 180 3.55 13.11 -21.22
CA GLU A 180 2.12 12.74 -21.23
C GLU A 180 1.60 12.28 -19.88
N ALA A 181 2.42 11.51 -19.14
CA ALA A 181 2.08 11.04 -17.81
C ALA A 181 1.99 12.19 -16.81
N MET A 182 2.91 13.15 -16.88
CA MET A 182 2.90 14.34 -16.02
C MET A 182 1.69 15.22 -16.29
N GLU A 183 1.36 15.49 -17.57
CA GLU A 183 0.16 16.22 -17.97
C GLU A 183 -1.12 15.56 -17.48
N TRP A 184 -1.21 14.23 -17.62
CA TRP A 184 -2.33 13.44 -17.12
C TRP A 184 -2.44 13.50 -15.59
N ALA A 185 -1.36 13.26 -14.89
CA ALA A 185 -1.35 13.23 -13.44
C ALA A 185 -1.70 14.60 -12.83
N TYR A 186 -1.25 15.68 -13.47
CA TYR A 186 -1.65 17.02 -13.09
C TYR A 186 -3.13 17.30 -13.40
N ALA A 187 -3.63 16.87 -14.56
CA ALA A 187 -5.05 17.00 -14.91
C ALA A 187 -5.98 16.27 -13.94
N CYS A 188 -5.54 15.10 -13.42
CA CYS A 188 -6.31 14.31 -12.45
C CYS A 188 -6.12 14.77 -10.99
N GLY A 189 -5.23 15.72 -10.71
CA GLY A 189 -4.91 16.15 -9.35
C GLY A 189 -4.08 15.11 -8.54
N LEU A 190 -3.45 14.14 -9.21
CA LEU A 190 -2.54 13.18 -8.57
C LEU A 190 -1.22 13.84 -8.12
N ILE A 191 -0.82 14.86 -8.85
CA ILE A 191 0.31 15.72 -8.49
C ILE A 191 -0.12 17.18 -8.54
N SER A 192 0.57 18.01 -7.79
CA SER A 192 0.47 19.46 -7.82
C SER A 192 1.87 20.05 -7.84
N GLY A 193 1.99 21.31 -8.24
CA GLY A 193 3.25 22.03 -8.14
C GLY A 193 3.66 22.27 -6.68
N MET A 194 4.92 22.59 -6.48
CA MET A 194 5.46 23.01 -5.20
C MET A 194 5.20 24.51 -4.97
N GLN A 195 5.34 24.98 -3.73
CA GLN A 195 5.11 26.40 -3.39
C GLN A 195 6.09 27.37 -4.07
N ASP A 196 7.23 26.86 -4.53
CA ASP A 196 8.26 27.62 -5.26
C ASP A 196 8.00 27.74 -6.77
N GLY A 197 6.88 27.17 -7.25
CA GLY A 197 6.50 27.20 -8.66
C GLY A 197 7.11 26.09 -9.52
N THR A 198 7.63 25.03 -8.88
CA THR A 198 8.14 23.82 -9.55
C THR A 198 7.15 22.65 -9.46
#